data_0eb540292dfa2b13264c6024731c0bc7
#
_entry.id   0eb540292dfa2b13264c6024731c0bc7
#
_cell.length_a   1.000
_cell.length_b   1.000
_cell.length_c   1.000
_cell.angle_alpha   90.00
_cell.angle_beta   90.00
_cell.angle_gamma   90.00
#
_symmetry.space_group_name_H-M   'P 1'
#
loop_
_entity.id
_entity.type
_entity.pdbx_description
1 polymer ?
#
loop_
_entity_poly.entity_id
_entity_poly.type
_entity_poly.pdbx_seq_one_letter_code
_entity_poly.pdbx_strand_id
1 'polypeptide(L)'
;RSSDLLRTGKLPNGLTYYIYNDGSTPGEAQFYLYQNVGAVNEADNQTGLAHALEHLAFNATDNFPGGVMAFLKANALTEFEAFTGVDDTKYAVHNVPTNNQQLMGKMFLLLKDWCHGIKLLPADVEKERGIIMEEWLRREGIDRRITDSTARVMYNYSKYAYRNVIGNEARIRAFSAKDLRKFYD
;
A
#
# COMPACT_ATOMS: atom_id res chain seq x y z
N ARG A 1 31.96 2.02 10.07
CA ARG A 1 31.22 2.44 11.14
C ARG A 1 29.82 2.82 10.70
N SER A 2 29.16 1.79 10.20
CA SER A 2 27.83 1.88 9.62
C SER A 2 26.72 2.12 10.66
N SER A 3 26.99 1.84 11.94
CA SER A 3 26.04 2.04 13.04
C SER A 3 25.69 3.52 13.31
N ASP A 4 26.57 4.44 12.94
CA ASP A 4 26.39 5.87 13.18
C ASP A 4 25.46 6.53 12.13
N LEU A 5 25.19 5.83 11.03
CA LEU A 5 24.34 6.29 9.94
C LEU A 5 22.86 5.88 10.10
N LEU A 6 22.58 4.85 10.92
CA LEU A 6 21.24 4.33 11.15
C LEU A 6 20.73 4.79 12.52
N ARG A 7 19.60 5.47 12.53
CA ARG A 7 18.82 5.78 13.73
C ARG A 7 17.53 4.98 13.73
N THR A 8 17.22 4.34 14.83
CA THR A 8 15.99 3.57 15.01
C THR A 8 15.29 4.03 16.27
N GLY A 9 13.97 3.88 16.30
CA GLY A 9 13.18 4.18 17.49
C GLY A 9 11.76 3.68 17.35
N LYS A 10 10.97 3.88 18.40
CA LYS A 10 9.58 3.48 18.45
C LYS A 10 8.74 4.66 18.95
N LEU A 11 7.68 4.98 18.23
CA LEU A 11 6.73 6.01 18.62
C LEU A 11 5.80 5.51 19.76
N PRO A 12 5.14 6.41 20.52
CA PRO A 12 4.24 6.01 21.60
C PRO A 12 3.10 5.08 21.15
N ASN A 13 2.67 5.18 19.89
CA ASN A 13 1.64 4.31 19.30
C ASN A 13 2.17 2.93 18.86
N GLY A 14 3.47 2.65 19.08
CA GLY A 14 4.07 1.37 18.74
C GLY A 14 4.74 1.30 17.36
N LEU A 15 4.57 2.31 16.50
CA LEU A 15 5.23 2.34 15.18
C LEU A 15 6.74 2.44 15.34
N THR A 16 7.46 1.52 14.71
CA THR A 16 8.94 1.55 14.66
C THR A 16 9.39 2.35 13.46
N TYR A 17 10.39 3.20 13.64
CA TYR A 17 10.98 3.97 12.55
C TYR A 17 12.47 3.70 12.39
N TYR A 18 12.94 3.85 11.18
CA TYR A 18 14.33 3.75 10.77
C TYR A 18 14.69 5.00 9.97
N ILE A 19 15.78 5.67 10.32
CA ILE A 19 16.32 6.78 9.57
C ILE A 19 17.75 6.43 9.22
N TYR A 20 18.04 6.35 7.93
CA TYR A 20 19.35 5.98 7.43
C TYR A 20 19.89 7.09 6.53
N ASN A 21 21.11 7.56 6.80
CA ASN A 21 21.81 8.53 5.96
C ASN A 21 23.06 7.86 5.38
N ASP A 22 22.96 7.40 4.15
CA ASP A 22 24.08 6.75 3.44
C ASP A 22 24.92 7.74 2.61
N GLY A 23 24.43 8.96 2.42
CA GLY A 23 25.09 9.99 1.61
C GLY A 23 25.12 9.68 0.11
N SER A 24 24.37 8.67 -0.37
CA SER A 24 24.41 8.23 -1.76
C SER A 24 23.83 9.27 -2.72
N THR A 25 22.77 9.96 -2.29
CA THR A 25 22.09 10.97 -3.11
C THR A 25 21.90 12.27 -2.31
N PRO A 26 22.91 13.15 -2.29
CA PRO A 26 22.83 14.40 -1.56
C PRO A 26 21.67 15.28 -2.02
N GLY A 27 20.88 15.79 -1.07
CA GLY A 27 19.74 16.67 -1.35
C GLY A 27 18.42 15.96 -1.60
N GLU A 28 18.37 14.64 -1.56
CA GLU A 28 17.17 13.83 -1.75
C GLU A 28 16.92 12.91 -0.55
N ALA A 29 15.65 12.56 -0.34
CA ALA A 29 15.22 11.58 0.64
C ALA A 29 14.26 10.56 0.01
N GLN A 30 14.29 9.35 0.56
CA GLN A 30 13.36 8.27 0.24
C GLN A 30 12.43 8.05 1.42
N PHE A 31 11.13 7.97 1.18
CA PHE A 31 10.13 7.72 2.23
C PHE A 31 9.48 6.37 2.02
N TYR A 32 9.50 5.54 3.04
CA TYR A 32 8.91 4.21 3.02
C TYR A 32 7.93 4.04 4.18
N LEU A 33 6.78 3.42 3.90
CA LEU A 33 5.91 2.83 4.89
C LEU A 33 5.81 1.34 4.61
N TYR A 34 6.10 0.53 5.60
CA TYR A 34 5.95 -0.91 5.55
C TYR A 34 4.92 -1.35 6.59
N GLN A 35 3.89 -2.04 6.15
CA GLN A 35 2.80 -2.55 6.99
C GLN A 35 2.81 -4.08 6.93
N ASN A 36 2.84 -4.73 8.10
CA ASN A 36 2.72 -6.19 8.22
C ASN A 36 1.25 -6.63 8.05
N VAL A 37 0.63 -6.17 6.98
CA VAL A 37 -0.75 -6.49 6.59
C VAL A 37 -0.77 -6.77 5.10
N GLY A 38 -1.22 -7.97 4.75
CA GLY A 38 -1.36 -8.43 3.37
C GLY A 38 -2.53 -9.41 3.24
N ALA A 39 -2.60 -10.14 2.14
CA ALA A 39 -3.70 -11.02 1.84
C ALA A 39 -3.93 -12.13 2.89
N VAL A 40 -2.91 -12.54 3.64
CA VAL A 40 -3.03 -13.56 4.69
C VAL A 40 -3.84 -13.07 5.90
N ASN A 41 -3.88 -11.76 6.12
CA ASN A 41 -4.64 -11.13 7.21
C ASN A 41 -6.14 -11.04 6.92
N GLU A 42 -6.52 -11.18 5.66
CA GLU A 42 -7.93 -11.13 5.24
C GLU A 42 -8.72 -12.34 5.76
N ALA A 43 -9.96 -12.11 6.15
CA ALA A 43 -10.94 -13.19 6.32
C ALA A 43 -11.38 -13.74 4.95
N ASP A 44 -12.06 -14.90 4.93
CA ASP A 44 -12.46 -15.54 3.67
C ASP A 44 -13.46 -14.69 2.84
N ASN A 45 -14.19 -13.81 3.50
CA ASN A 45 -15.09 -12.86 2.85
C ASN A 45 -14.45 -11.49 2.55
N GLN A 46 -13.16 -11.34 2.79
CA GLN A 46 -12.41 -10.08 2.64
C GLN A 46 -11.31 -10.15 1.57
N THR A 47 -11.24 -11.24 0.80
CA THR A 47 -10.17 -11.45 -0.18
C THR A 47 -10.08 -10.31 -1.20
N GLY A 48 -8.87 -9.72 -1.33
CA GLY A 48 -8.58 -8.59 -2.21
C GLY A 48 -8.71 -7.21 -1.55
N LEU A 49 -9.13 -7.11 -0.26
CA LEU A 49 -9.30 -5.81 0.40
C LEU A 49 -7.96 -5.13 0.71
N ALA A 50 -6.91 -5.88 1.04
CA ALA A 50 -5.57 -5.31 1.25
C ALA A 50 -5.07 -4.60 -0.02
N HIS A 51 -5.19 -5.24 -1.18
CA HIS A 51 -4.83 -4.68 -2.47
C HIS A 51 -5.74 -3.49 -2.86
N ALA A 52 -7.03 -3.58 -2.58
CA ALA A 52 -7.94 -2.47 -2.85
C ALA A 52 -7.61 -1.24 -1.97
N LEU A 53 -7.18 -1.42 -0.72
CA LEU A 53 -6.70 -0.34 0.14
C LEU A 53 -5.41 0.29 -0.40
N GLU A 54 -4.51 -0.50 -0.96
CA GLU A 54 -3.31 0.01 -1.63
C GLU A 54 -3.66 1.00 -2.75
N HIS A 55 -4.59 0.64 -3.63
CA HIS A 55 -5.09 1.55 -4.68
C HIS A 55 -5.70 2.82 -4.09
N LEU A 56 -6.56 2.68 -3.07
CA LEU A 56 -7.26 3.78 -2.43
C LEU A 56 -6.34 4.71 -1.63
N ALA A 57 -5.14 4.27 -1.25
CA ALA A 57 -4.14 5.08 -0.58
C ALA A 57 -3.66 6.28 -1.42
N PHE A 58 -3.86 6.25 -2.74
CA PHE A 58 -3.51 7.35 -3.65
C PHE A 58 -4.69 8.30 -3.95
N ASN A 59 -5.87 8.01 -3.42
CA ASN A 59 -7.05 8.87 -3.50
C ASN A 59 -7.11 9.85 -2.31
N ALA A 60 -8.29 10.29 -1.92
CA ALA A 60 -8.48 11.28 -0.86
C ALA A 60 -8.09 10.73 0.52
N THR A 61 -7.32 11.51 1.26
CA THR A 61 -6.94 11.25 2.65
C THR A 61 -7.22 12.46 3.54
N ASP A 62 -6.97 12.35 4.85
CA ASP A 62 -7.23 13.42 5.81
C ASP A 62 -6.50 14.72 5.47
N ASN A 63 -5.23 14.65 5.15
CA ASN A 63 -4.38 15.80 4.84
C ASN A 63 -4.28 16.09 3.33
N PHE A 64 -4.77 15.20 2.49
CA PHE A 64 -4.78 15.33 1.02
C PHE A 64 -6.18 15.10 0.45
N PRO A 65 -7.14 16.00 0.73
CA PRO A 65 -8.54 15.82 0.30
C PRO A 65 -8.72 15.84 -1.22
N GLY A 66 -7.79 16.45 -1.97
CA GLY A 66 -7.76 16.42 -3.43
C GLY A 66 -7.10 15.17 -4.03
N GLY A 67 -6.69 14.23 -3.18
CA GLY A 67 -6.02 12.98 -3.56
C GLY A 67 -4.50 13.06 -3.51
N VAL A 68 -3.91 11.98 -3.00
CA VAL A 68 -2.44 11.82 -2.89
C VAL A 68 -1.78 11.88 -4.27
N MET A 69 -2.37 11.24 -5.28
CA MET A 69 -1.85 11.27 -6.65
C MET A 69 -1.74 12.70 -7.20
N ALA A 70 -2.73 13.57 -6.93
CA ALA A 70 -2.69 14.97 -7.35
C ALA A 70 -1.59 15.73 -6.61
N PHE A 71 -1.41 15.48 -5.32
CA PHE A 71 -0.33 16.07 -4.52
C PHE A 71 1.05 15.66 -5.05
N LEU A 72 1.30 14.38 -5.31
CA LEU A 72 2.57 13.89 -5.84
C LEU A 72 2.90 14.55 -7.19
N LYS A 73 1.94 14.60 -8.12
CA LYS A 73 2.10 15.25 -9.42
C LYS A 73 2.37 16.75 -9.31
N ALA A 74 1.66 17.45 -8.44
CA ALA A 74 1.83 18.90 -8.24
C ALA A 74 3.22 19.27 -7.68
N ASN A 75 3.90 18.33 -7.01
CA ASN A 75 5.23 18.51 -6.46
C ASN A 75 6.32 17.81 -7.30
N ALA A 76 6.02 17.37 -8.52
CA ALA A 76 6.93 16.65 -9.42
C ALA A 76 7.54 15.37 -8.80
N LEU A 77 6.85 14.75 -7.86
CA LEU A 77 7.24 13.46 -7.26
C LEU A 77 6.67 12.34 -8.14
N THR A 78 7.44 11.97 -9.16
CA THR A 78 7.02 10.97 -10.16
C THR A 78 7.48 9.55 -9.85
N GLU A 79 8.49 9.44 -8.98
CA GLU A 79 9.05 8.15 -8.57
C GLU A 79 8.40 7.71 -7.25
N PHE A 80 7.35 6.93 -7.37
CA PHE A 80 6.66 6.32 -6.24
C PHE A 80 6.21 4.91 -6.60
N GLU A 81 6.05 4.08 -5.60
CA GLU A 81 5.58 2.71 -5.75
C GLU A 81 4.66 2.31 -4.58
N ALA A 82 3.77 1.37 -4.85
CA ALA A 82 3.07 0.62 -3.83
C ALA A 82 3.02 -0.85 -4.24
N PHE A 83 2.96 -1.71 -3.26
CA PHE A 83 2.91 -3.15 -3.45
C PHE A 83 2.19 -3.81 -2.30
N THR A 84 1.25 -4.68 -2.63
CA THR A 84 0.60 -5.59 -1.67
C THR A 84 1.05 -7.01 -1.93
N GLY A 85 1.63 -7.61 -0.92
CA GLY A 85 2.01 -9.02 -0.88
C GLY A 85 1.01 -9.88 -0.13
N VAL A 86 1.42 -11.12 0.15
CA VAL A 86 0.63 -12.02 0.99
C VAL A 86 0.72 -11.60 2.46
N ASP A 87 1.90 -11.16 2.91
CA ASP A 87 2.17 -10.82 4.31
C ASP A 87 2.18 -9.32 4.59
N ASP A 88 2.41 -8.49 3.59
CA ASP A 88 2.76 -7.10 3.77
C ASP A 88 2.19 -6.18 2.69
N THR A 89 2.13 -4.89 3.02
CA THR A 89 1.90 -3.81 2.07
C THR A 89 2.97 -2.75 2.24
N LYS A 90 3.57 -2.32 1.14
CA LYS A 90 4.62 -1.29 1.11
C LYS A 90 4.17 -0.10 0.27
N TYR A 91 4.49 1.08 0.74
CA TYR A 91 4.38 2.33 -0.01
C TYR A 91 5.75 3.03 0.00
N ALA A 92 6.12 3.63 -1.12
CA ALA A 92 7.35 4.40 -1.20
C ALA A 92 7.17 5.65 -2.08
N VAL A 93 7.88 6.73 -1.70
CA VAL A 93 8.07 7.93 -2.53
C VAL A 93 9.55 8.23 -2.55
N HIS A 94 10.10 8.33 -3.73
CA HIS A 94 11.53 8.49 -3.97
C HIS A 94 11.87 9.92 -4.37
N ASN A 95 13.15 10.28 -4.25
CA ASN A 95 13.76 11.50 -4.77
C ASN A 95 13.08 12.78 -4.25
N VAL A 96 12.66 12.78 -2.97
CA VAL A 96 12.02 13.94 -2.33
C VAL A 96 13.07 14.97 -1.97
N PRO A 97 13.01 16.22 -2.48
CA PRO A 97 13.99 17.27 -2.19
C PRO A 97 14.05 17.62 -0.70
N THR A 98 15.22 17.49 -0.06
CA THR A 98 15.40 17.75 1.38
C THR A 98 15.52 19.22 1.73
N ASN A 99 15.79 20.10 0.76
CA ASN A 99 15.86 21.54 0.95
C ASN A 99 14.49 22.22 1.07
N ASN A 100 13.40 21.49 0.79
CA ASN A 100 12.02 21.97 0.93
C ASN A 100 11.40 21.44 2.23
N GLN A 101 11.54 22.19 3.33
CA GLN A 101 11.03 21.81 4.65
C GLN A 101 9.51 21.61 4.69
N GLN A 102 8.76 22.38 3.89
CA GLN A 102 7.32 22.24 3.81
C GLN A 102 6.92 20.93 3.15
N LEU A 103 7.61 20.58 2.05
CA LEU A 103 7.39 19.29 1.36
C LEU A 103 7.78 18.12 2.27
N MET A 104 8.93 18.20 2.96
CA MET A 104 9.34 17.18 3.94
C MET A 104 8.27 16.97 5.01
N GLY A 105 7.69 18.04 5.56
CA GLY A 105 6.59 17.97 6.51
C GLY A 105 5.34 17.27 5.92
N LYS A 106 5.00 17.56 4.65
CA LYS A 106 3.90 16.92 3.94
C LYS A 106 4.13 15.41 3.73
N MET A 107 5.38 14.99 3.51
CA MET A 107 5.70 13.57 3.38
C MET A 107 5.44 12.80 4.68
N PHE A 108 5.74 13.37 5.85
CA PHE A 108 5.38 12.74 7.13
C PHE A 108 3.86 12.67 7.34
N LEU A 109 3.12 13.69 6.92
CA LEU A 109 1.65 13.63 6.94
C LEU A 109 1.11 12.57 5.99
N LEU A 110 1.74 12.37 4.84
CA LEU A 110 1.38 11.31 3.90
C LEU A 110 1.58 9.92 4.51
N LEU A 111 2.73 9.66 5.14
CA LEU A 111 2.95 8.39 5.84
C LEU A 111 1.92 8.16 6.95
N LYS A 112 1.58 9.21 7.71
CA LYS A 112 0.51 9.15 8.73
C LYS A 112 -0.83 8.78 8.10
N ASP A 113 -1.21 9.43 7.00
CA ASP A 113 -2.51 9.23 6.37
C ASP A 113 -2.62 7.83 5.74
N TRP A 114 -1.54 7.30 5.21
CA TRP A 114 -1.51 5.90 4.76
C TRP A 114 -1.75 4.91 5.91
N CYS A 115 -1.27 5.24 7.11
CA CYS A 115 -1.55 4.41 8.29
C CYS A 115 -3.00 4.50 8.77
N HIS A 116 -3.63 5.69 8.75
CA HIS A 116 -4.94 5.90 9.41
C HIS A 116 -5.71 7.12 8.89
N GLY A 117 -5.56 7.51 7.64
CA GLY A 117 -6.19 8.71 7.10
C GLY A 117 -6.88 8.53 5.75
N ILE A 118 -6.95 7.33 5.20
CA ILE A 118 -7.60 7.06 3.91
C ILE A 118 -9.12 7.24 4.05
N LYS A 119 -9.71 8.11 3.23
CA LYS A 119 -11.14 8.48 3.33
C LYS A 119 -12.10 7.38 2.92
N LEU A 120 -11.72 6.54 1.98
CA LEU A 120 -12.57 5.47 1.42
C LEU A 120 -13.91 6.02 0.91
N LEU A 121 -13.87 7.13 0.16
CA LEU A 121 -15.08 7.73 -0.41
C LEU A 121 -15.76 6.76 -1.36
N PRO A 122 -17.11 6.62 -1.33
CA PRO A 122 -17.82 5.67 -2.20
C PRO A 122 -17.49 5.84 -3.69
N ALA A 123 -17.30 7.07 -4.16
CA ALA A 123 -16.93 7.34 -5.56
C ALA A 123 -15.52 6.85 -5.90
N ASP A 124 -14.56 7.02 -4.99
CA ASP A 124 -13.19 6.51 -5.17
C ASP A 124 -13.19 4.98 -5.16
N VAL A 125 -13.94 4.37 -4.25
CA VAL A 125 -14.09 2.90 -4.16
C VAL A 125 -14.66 2.33 -5.45
N GLU A 126 -15.69 2.97 -6.02
CA GLU A 126 -16.30 2.51 -7.27
C GLU A 126 -15.35 2.63 -8.46
N LYS A 127 -14.61 3.73 -8.53
CA LYS A 127 -13.60 3.95 -9.56
C LYS A 127 -12.48 2.91 -9.48
N GLU A 128 -11.90 2.71 -8.29
CA GLU A 128 -10.80 1.76 -8.09
C GLU A 128 -11.25 0.32 -8.30
N ARG A 129 -12.50 -0.02 -7.97
CA ARG A 129 -13.06 -1.34 -8.30
C ARG A 129 -12.99 -1.64 -9.80
N GLY A 130 -13.30 -0.66 -10.66
CA GLY A 130 -13.16 -0.80 -12.10
C GLY A 130 -11.73 -1.08 -12.53
N ILE A 131 -10.77 -0.32 -11.98
CA ILE A 131 -9.33 -0.48 -12.27
C ILE A 131 -8.83 -1.85 -11.82
N ILE A 132 -9.18 -2.27 -10.60
CA ILE A 132 -8.80 -3.58 -10.05
C ILE A 132 -9.41 -4.71 -10.88
N MET A 133 -10.65 -4.55 -11.37
CA MET A 133 -11.28 -5.54 -12.25
C MET A 133 -10.54 -5.68 -13.59
N GLU A 134 -10.11 -4.57 -14.19
CA GLU A 134 -9.30 -4.61 -15.42
C GLU A 134 -7.94 -5.28 -15.16
N GLU A 135 -7.33 -5.01 -14.02
CA GLU A 135 -6.08 -5.65 -13.61
C GLU A 135 -6.28 -7.16 -13.43
N TRP A 136 -7.35 -7.56 -12.76
CA TRP A 136 -7.72 -8.96 -12.57
C TRP A 136 -7.87 -9.68 -13.91
N LEU A 137 -8.59 -9.09 -14.86
CA LEU A 137 -8.77 -9.63 -16.21
C LEU A 137 -7.43 -9.78 -16.96
N ARG A 138 -6.52 -8.82 -16.83
CA ARG A 138 -5.20 -8.90 -17.46
C ARG A 138 -4.30 -9.98 -16.86
N ARG A 139 -4.50 -10.30 -15.59
CA ARG A 139 -3.76 -11.37 -14.90
C ARG A 139 -4.37 -12.75 -15.10
N GLU A 140 -5.59 -12.86 -15.65
CA GLU A 140 -6.19 -14.15 -15.98
C GLU A 140 -5.43 -14.82 -17.12
N GLY A 141 -5.05 -16.09 -16.93
CA GLY A 141 -4.31 -16.84 -17.94
C GLY A 141 -3.70 -18.14 -17.42
N ILE A 142 -2.86 -18.73 -18.24
CA ILE A 142 -2.18 -20.00 -17.94
C ILE A 142 -1.24 -19.83 -16.75
N ASP A 143 -0.47 -18.75 -16.70
CA ASP A 143 0.53 -18.51 -15.65
C ASP A 143 -0.12 -18.40 -14.28
N ARG A 144 -1.27 -17.72 -14.18
CA ARG A 144 -2.03 -17.65 -12.95
C ARG A 144 -2.50 -19.03 -12.48
N ARG A 145 -3.05 -19.84 -13.39
CA ARG A 145 -3.50 -21.19 -13.06
C ARG A 145 -2.36 -22.09 -12.58
N ILE A 146 -1.18 -21.96 -13.20
CA ILE A 146 0.03 -22.67 -12.77
C ILE A 146 0.43 -22.20 -11.37
N THR A 147 0.49 -20.87 -11.14
CA THR A 147 0.85 -20.30 -9.85
C THR A 147 -0.10 -20.75 -8.73
N ASP A 148 -1.40 -20.68 -8.95
CA ASP A 148 -2.42 -21.10 -7.99
C ASP A 148 -2.34 -22.62 -7.69
N SER A 149 -2.08 -23.44 -8.71
CA SER A 149 -1.94 -24.89 -8.55
C SER A 149 -0.65 -25.23 -7.79
N THR A 150 0.45 -24.54 -8.11
CA THR A 150 1.74 -24.71 -7.44
C THR A 150 1.66 -24.27 -5.98
N ALA A 151 1.02 -23.14 -5.69
CA ALA A 151 0.83 -22.65 -4.33
C ALA A 151 0.10 -23.67 -3.44
N ARG A 152 -0.93 -24.33 -3.96
CA ARG A 152 -1.65 -25.40 -3.23
C ARG A 152 -0.75 -26.56 -2.85
N VAL A 153 0.16 -26.95 -3.73
CA VAL A 153 1.10 -28.02 -3.46
C VAL A 153 2.19 -27.60 -2.48
N MET A 154 2.77 -26.40 -2.69
CA MET A 154 3.88 -25.88 -1.88
C MET A 154 3.47 -25.50 -0.47
N TYR A 155 2.32 -24.86 -0.32
CA TYR A 155 1.86 -24.29 0.95
C TYR A 155 0.77 -25.13 1.63
N ASN A 156 0.37 -26.23 1.00
CA ASN A 156 -0.53 -27.24 1.53
C ASN A 156 -1.82 -26.61 2.12
N TYR A 157 -2.15 -26.89 3.38
CA TYR A 157 -3.37 -26.39 4.05
C TYR A 157 -3.26 -25.00 4.67
N SER A 158 -2.15 -24.31 4.48
CA SER A 158 -1.97 -22.95 4.99
C SER A 158 -2.78 -21.93 4.17
N LYS A 159 -3.03 -20.76 4.75
CA LYS A 159 -3.67 -19.64 4.05
C LYS A 159 -2.92 -19.23 2.78
N TYR A 160 -1.61 -19.37 2.73
CA TYR A 160 -0.78 -19.06 1.56
C TYR A 160 -1.18 -19.85 0.31
N ALA A 161 -1.73 -21.04 0.48
CA ALA A 161 -2.20 -21.87 -0.63
C ALA A 161 -3.46 -21.32 -1.34
N TYR A 162 -4.22 -20.46 -0.66
CA TYR A 162 -5.55 -20.04 -1.10
C TYR A 162 -5.73 -18.52 -1.15
N ARG A 163 -4.77 -17.73 -0.63
CA ARG A 163 -4.85 -16.27 -0.68
C ARG A 163 -4.25 -15.75 -1.99
N ASN A 164 -5.10 -15.20 -2.82
CA ASN A 164 -4.70 -14.42 -3.97
C ASN A 164 -4.79 -12.93 -3.61
N VAL A 165 -3.69 -12.21 -3.75
CA VAL A 165 -3.57 -10.80 -3.35
C VAL A 165 -4.63 -9.92 -4.00
N ILE A 166 -4.89 -10.11 -5.30
CA ILE A 166 -5.92 -9.33 -6.01
C ILE A 166 -7.35 -9.78 -5.67
N GLY A 167 -7.50 -10.91 -4.97
CA GLY A 167 -8.82 -11.50 -4.69
C GLY A 167 -9.39 -12.29 -5.87
N ASN A 168 -10.70 -12.36 -5.93
CA ASN A 168 -11.43 -12.99 -7.01
C ASN A 168 -12.53 -12.07 -7.56
N GLU A 169 -13.00 -12.36 -8.77
CA GLU A 169 -13.99 -11.55 -9.47
C GLU A 169 -15.23 -11.23 -8.62
N ALA A 170 -15.81 -12.23 -7.97
CA ALA A 170 -17.02 -12.05 -7.17
C ALA A 170 -16.80 -11.06 -6.02
N ARG A 171 -15.63 -11.11 -5.38
CA ARG A 171 -15.27 -10.18 -4.29
C ARG A 171 -14.95 -8.79 -4.80
N ILE A 172 -14.21 -8.67 -5.91
CA ILE A 172 -13.92 -7.37 -6.53
C ILE A 172 -15.23 -6.66 -6.89
N ARG A 173 -16.21 -7.38 -7.42
CA ARG A 173 -17.53 -6.81 -7.76
C ARG A 173 -18.37 -6.42 -6.54
N ALA A 174 -18.16 -7.04 -5.39
CA ALA A 174 -19.06 -6.97 -4.23
C ALA A 174 -18.57 -6.08 -3.08
N PHE A 175 -17.27 -5.83 -2.93
CA PHE A 175 -16.77 -5.08 -1.78
C PHE A 175 -17.29 -3.63 -1.77
N SER A 176 -17.54 -3.11 -0.59
CA SER A 176 -18.03 -1.75 -0.35
C SER A 176 -17.03 -0.92 0.46
N ALA A 177 -17.24 0.39 0.51
CA ALA A 177 -16.50 1.28 1.40
C ALA A 177 -16.59 0.84 2.88
N LYS A 178 -17.72 0.25 3.29
CA LYS A 178 -17.92 -0.29 4.64
C LYS A 178 -17.05 -1.53 4.89
N ASP A 179 -16.91 -2.41 3.92
CA ASP A 179 -16.06 -3.60 4.04
C ASP A 179 -14.58 -3.21 4.13
N LEU A 180 -14.16 -2.26 3.29
CA LEU A 180 -12.83 -1.68 3.33
C LEU A 180 -12.55 -1.00 4.67
N ARG A 181 -13.46 -0.19 5.19
CA ARG A 181 -13.33 0.49 6.48
C ARG A 181 -13.13 -0.52 7.61
N LYS A 182 -13.95 -1.58 7.63
CA LYS A 182 -13.85 -2.64 8.64
C LYS A 182 -12.50 -3.39 8.60
N PHE A 183 -11.87 -3.48 7.44
CA PHE A 183 -10.56 -4.13 7.32
C PHE A 183 -9.42 -3.16 7.65
N TYR A 184 -9.60 -1.87 7.34
CA TYR A 184 -8.59 -0.83 7.54
C TYR A 184 -8.44 -0.42 9.00
N ASP A 185 -9.54 -0.35 9.78
CA ASP A 185 -9.59 0.01 11.20
C ASP A 185 -9.26 -1.21 12.10
#